data_ea89848a7708166b16df3e33e7926f3c
#
_entry.id   ea89848a7708166b16df3e33e7926f3c
#
_cell.length_a   1.000
_cell.length_b   1.000
_cell.length_c   1.000
_cell.angle_alpha   90.00
_cell.angle_beta   90.00
_cell.angle_gamma   90.00
#
_symmetry.space_group_name_H-M   'P 1'
#
loop_
_entity.id
_entity.type
_entity.pdbx_description
1 polymer ?
#
loop_
_entity_poly.entity_id
_entity_poly.type
_entity_poly.pdbx_seq_one_letter_code
_entity_poly.pdbx_strand_id
1 'polypeptide(L)'
;MARLLAACALLALLLVAVASSSSAYADEPSGIRQLERSGYGRGRKVGGRTEVRDVEGDREVQELGRFSVAEHNRQQECCGDGGGGRLEFARVVAAQRQVVSGLKYYLRVAAVEVEVDGEERVFDAVVVVKPWLESRTLLTFAPAAAK
;
A
#
# COMPACT_ATOMS: atom_id res chain seq x y z
N MET A 1 -29.92 -20.98 -44.24
CA MET A 1 -28.77 -21.76 -43.75
C MET A 1 -27.42 -21.12 -44.06
N ALA A 2 -27.30 -20.26 -45.06
CA ALA A 2 -26.04 -19.59 -45.40
C ALA A 2 -25.53 -18.55 -44.32
N ARG A 3 -26.42 -17.99 -43.52
CA ARG A 3 -26.06 -16.98 -42.50
C ARG A 3 -25.42 -17.59 -41.23
N LEU A 4 -25.70 -18.85 -40.92
CA LEU A 4 -25.11 -19.53 -39.75
C LEU A 4 -23.66 -19.96 -40.00
N LEU A 5 -23.31 -20.31 -41.24
CA LEU A 5 -21.94 -20.69 -41.60
C LEU A 5 -20.97 -19.50 -41.59
N ALA A 6 -21.44 -18.30 -41.92
CA ALA A 6 -20.62 -17.10 -41.87
C ALA A 6 -20.26 -16.67 -40.45
N ALA A 7 -21.17 -16.88 -39.50
CA ALA A 7 -20.94 -16.55 -38.10
C ALA A 7 -19.87 -17.47 -37.45
N CYS A 8 -19.87 -18.76 -37.81
CA CYS A 8 -18.88 -19.70 -37.31
C CYS A 8 -17.46 -19.43 -37.86
N ALA A 9 -17.37 -18.96 -39.12
CA ALA A 9 -16.07 -18.64 -39.72
C ALA A 9 -15.41 -17.42 -39.07
N LEU A 10 -16.21 -16.40 -38.71
CA LEU A 10 -15.71 -15.20 -38.01
C LEU A 10 -15.26 -15.50 -36.57
N LEU A 11 -15.95 -16.39 -35.87
CA LEU A 11 -15.59 -16.81 -34.53
C LEU A 11 -14.30 -17.64 -34.51
N ALA A 12 -14.08 -18.48 -35.52
CA ALA A 12 -12.85 -19.24 -35.66
C ALA A 12 -11.63 -18.35 -35.96
N LEU A 13 -11.82 -17.27 -36.76
CA LEU A 13 -10.77 -16.31 -37.07
C LEU A 13 -10.38 -15.46 -35.84
N LEU A 14 -11.33 -15.13 -34.97
CA LEU A 14 -11.09 -14.41 -33.73
C LEU A 14 -10.31 -15.25 -32.70
N LEU A 15 -10.55 -16.55 -32.65
CA LEU A 15 -9.83 -17.47 -31.74
C LEU A 15 -8.37 -17.70 -32.17
N VAL A 16 -8.07 -17.66 -33.46
CA VAL A 16 -6.68 -17.81 -33.96
C VAL A 16 -5.86 -16.54 -33.67
N ALA A 17 -6.47 -15.36 -33.65
CA ALA A 17 -5.77 -14.09 -33.38
C ALA A 17 -5.32 -13.94 -31.91
N VAL A 18 -5.95 -14.65 -30.96
CA VAL A 18 -5.60 -14.56 -29.53
C VAL A 18 -4.42 -15.50 -29.16
N ALA A 19 -4.12 -16.50 -29.99
CA ALA A 19 -3.07 -17.49 -29.71
C ALA A 19 -1.64 -17.03 -30.06
N SER A 20 -1.45 -15.83 -30.64
CA SER A 20 -0.15 -15.39 -31.15
C SER A 20 0.57 -14.35 -30.29
N SER A 21 0.09 -14.05 -29.10
CA SER A 21 0.80 -13.20 -28.12
C SER A 21 1.51 -14.02 -27.05
N SER A 22 2.30 -15.01 -27.48
CA SER A 22 3.36 -15.57 -26.63
C SER A 22 4.46 -14.52 -26.55
N SER A 23 4.31 -13.57 -25.62
CA SER A 23 5.40 -12.71 -25.20
C SER A 23 6.48 -13.62 -24.61
N ALA A 24 7.55 -13.79 -25.34
CA ALA A 24 8.78 -14.35 -24.82
C ALA A 24 9.25 -13.44 -23.69
N TYR A 25 9.07 -13.89 -22.46
CA TYR A 25 9.82 -13.36 -21.34
C TYR A 25 11.28 -13.76 -21.59
N ALA A 26 12.05 -12.82 -22.10
CA ALA A 26 13.48 -12.92 -22.08
C ALA A 26 13.88 -12.99 -20.60
N ASP A 27 14.35 -14.15 -20.21
CA ASP A 27 15.07 -14.39 -18.97
C ASP A 27 16.35 -13.55 -19.05
N GLU A 28 16.31 -12.36 -18.49
CA GLU A 28 17.49 -11.56 -18.28
C GLU A 28 18.28 -12.19 -17.13
N PRO A 29 19.51 -12.65 -17.39
CA PRO A 29 20.36 -13.11 -16.31
C PRO A 29 20.63 -11.92 -15.41
N SER A 30 20.16 -12.04 -14.17
CA SER A 30 20.43 -11.15 -13.06
C SER A 30 21.91 -10.82 -12.98
N GLY A 31 22.31 -9.77 -13.66
CA GLY A 31 23.54 -9.09 -13.33
C GLY A 31 23.41 -8.66 -11.89
N ILE A 32 24.13 -9.32 -11.02
CA ILE A 32 24.45 -8.83 -9.67
C ILE A 32 25.15 -7.50 -9.90
N ARG A 33 24.36 -6.43 -10.04
CA ARG A 33 24.91 -5.07 -9.94
C ARG A 33 25.34 -4.91 -8.51
N GLN A 34 26.66 -4.97 -8.38
CA GLN A 34 27.41 -4.52 -7.23
C GLN A 34 26.63 -3.44 -6.50
N LEU A 35 26.21 -3.78 -5.28
CA LEU A 35 25.90 -2.79 -4.27
C LEU A 35 27.11 -1.90 -4.15
N GLU A 36 27.09 -0.79 -4.86
CA GLU A 36 28.06 0.27 -4.63
C GLU A 36 28.04 0.63 -3.17
N ARG A 37 29.13 0.34 -2.58
CA ARG A 37 29.65 0.67 -1.28
C ARG A 37 29.58 2.18 -1.08
N SER A 38 28.36 2.69 -0.84
CA SER A 38 28.18 4.07 -0.43
C SER A 38 27.98 4.12 1.08
N GLY A 39 29.04 4.56 1.76
CA GLY A 39 28.95 5.10 3.11
C GLY A 39 28.99 4.05 4.22
N TYR A 40 30.17 3.64 4.58
CA TYR A 40 30.49 3.21 5.95
C TYR A 40 30.14 4.35 6.91
N GLY A 41 28.92 4.36 7.42
CA GLY A 41 28.46 5.36 8.35
C GLY A 41 27.34 4.87 9.23
N ARG A 42 27.66 4.53 10.46
CA ARG A 42 26.79 4.20 11.58
C ARG A 42 26.13 2.82 11.49
N GLY A 43 26.62 1.91 12.33
CA GLY A 43 26.10 0.57 12.51
C GLY A 43 24.57 0.57 12.53
N ARG A 44 23.97 -0.08 11.53
CA ARG A 44 22.53 -0.37 11.50
C ARG A 44 22.25 -1.24 12.72
N LYS A 45 21.66 -0.65 13.73
CA LYS A 45 21.13 -1.42 14.85
C LYS A 45 20.07 -2.37 14.27
N VAL A 46 20.30 -3.66 14.36
CA VAL A 46 19.31 -4.68 14.00
C VAL A 46 18.05 -4.40 14.82
N GLY A 47 16.91 -4.30 14.16
CA GLY A 47 15.66 -3.94 14.82
C GLY A 47 15.41 -2.43 15.01
N GLY A 48 16.29 -1.55 14.50
CA GLY A 48 16.06 -0.11 14.50
C GLY A 48 14.97 0.33 13.52
N ARG A 49 14.34 1.47 13.81
CA ARG A 49 13.45 2.15 12.86
C ARG A 49 14.27 2.79 11.75
N THR A 50 13.85 2.60 10.51
CA THR A 50 14.44 3.21 9.33
C THR A 50 13.41 4.12 8.69
N GLU A 51 13.79 5.37 8.43
CA GLU A 51 12.93 6.33 7.75
C GLU A 51 12.79 5.98 6.27
N VAL A 52 11.57 6.09 5.76
CA VAL A 52 11.28 5.97 4.33
C VAL A 52 11.48 7.34 3.68
N ARG A 53 12.38 7.43 2.71
CA ARG A 53 12.81 8.72 2.14
C ARG A 53 11.79 9.31 1.16
N ASP A 54 11.19 8.47 0.34
CA ASP A 54 10.22 8.86 -0.69
C ASP A 54 8.83 8.33 -0.33
N VAL A 55 8.20 8.98 0.64
CA VAL A 55 6.89 8.57 1.16
C VAL A 55 5.78 8.81 0.13
N GLU A 56 5.88 9.89 -0.64
CA GLU A 56 4.85 10.25 -1.61
C GLU A 56 4.88 9.33 -2.84
N GLY A 57 6.08 8.92 -3.28
CA GLY A 57 6.27 7.99 -4.39
C GLY A 57 6.12 6.52 -4.00
N ASP A 58 6.20 6.19 -2.71
CA ASP A 58 6.07 4.82 -2.23
C ASP A 58 4.60 4.39 -2.17
N ARG A 59 4.18 3.67 -3.21
CA ARG A 59 2.81 3.18 -3.35
C ARG A 59 2.38 2.27 -2.21
N GLU A 60 3.28 1.41 -1.71
CA GLU A 60 2.99 0.52 -0.60
C GLU A 60 2.67 1.32 0.68
N VAL A 61 3.46 2.35 0.96
CA VAL A 61 3.24 3.23 2.11
C VAL A 61 1.92 3.99 2.00
N GLN A 62 1.58 4.50 0.82
CA GLN A 62 0.31 5.19 0.59
C GLN A 62 -0.89 4.25 0.73
N GLU A 63 -0.78 3.00 0.26
CA GLU A 63 -1.82 1.98 0.45
C GLU A 63 -1.99 1.58 1.92
N LEU A 64 -0.91 1.50 2.69
CA LEU A 64 -0.98 1.26 4.14
C LEU A 64 -1.65 2.42 4.89
N GLY A 65 -1.42 3.66 4.44
CA GLY A 65 -2.12 4.83 4.95
C GLY A 65 -3.64 4.75 4.72
N ARG A 66 -4.06 4.42 3.50
CA ARG A 66 -5.49 4.20 3.18
C ARG A 66 -6.11 3.08 4.00
N PHE A 67 -5.39 1.97 4.12
CA PHE A 67 -5.81 0.84 4.95
C PHE A 67 -6.01 1.26 6.41
N SER A 68 -5.10 2.05 6.98
CA SER A 68 -5.18 2.47 8.38
C SER A 68 -6.39 3.35 8.65
N VAL A 69 -6.74 4.27 7.74
CA VAL A 69 -7.93 5.12 7.85
C VAL A 69 -9.22 4.29 7.69
N ALA A 70 -9.27 3.40 6.69
CA ALA A 70 -10.42 2.53 6.47
C ALA A 70 -10.69 1.61 7.66
N GLU A 71 -9.63 1.02 8.22
CA GLU A 71 -9.73 0.14 9.38
C GLU A 71 -10.17 0.91 10.64
N HIS A 72 -9.66 2.12 10.83
CA HIS A 72 -10.09 3.00 11.91
C HIS A 72 -11.59 3.32 11.80
N ASN A 73 -12.08 3.75 10.62
CA ASN A 73 -13.49 4.02 10.40
C ASN A 73 -14.34 2.78 10.69
N ARG A 74 -13.91 1.60 10.25
CA ARG A 74 -14.60 0.33 10.51
C ARG A 74 -14.69 0.02 12.01
N GLN A 75 -13.63 0.28 12.76
CA GLN A 75 -13.62 0.07 14.21
C GLN A 75 -14.54 1.06 14.93
N GLN A 76 -14.61 2.30 14.46
CA GLN A 76 -15.54 3.33 14.98
C GLN A 76 -17.01 2.91 14.75
N GLU A 77 -17.34 2.42 13.55
CA GLU A 77 -18.70 1.97 13.21
C GLU A 77 -19.15 0.75 14.05
N CYS A 78 -18.21 -0.17 14.34
CA CYS A 78 -18.54 -1.40 15.08
C CYS A 78 -18.61 -1.22 16.59
N CYS A 79 -17.76 -0.39 17.18
CA CYS A 79 -17.48 -0.39 18.62
C CYS A 79 -17.34 1.01 19.22
N GLY A 80 -17.45 2.06 18.43
CA GLY A 80 -17.30 3.44 18.86
C GLY A 80 -18.59 4.03 19.44
N ASP A 81 -18.45 5.01 20.32
CA ASP A 81 -19.54 5.77 20.93
C ASP A 81 -20.24 6.73 19.93
N GLY A 82 -19.97 6.61 18.63
CA GLY A 82 -20.53 7.49 17.59
C GLY A 82 -20.04 8.94 17.62
N GLY A 83 -19.01 9.23 18.42
CA GLY A 83 -18.52 10.59 18.63
C GLY A 83 -17.39 11.05 17.72
N GLY A 84 -16.88 10.19 16.83
CA GLY A 84 -15.83 10.54 15.85
C GLY A 84 -16.39 10.61 14.45
N GLY A 85 -16.17 11.74 13.74
CA GLY A 85 -16.54 11.86 12.33
C GLY A 85 -15.78 10.86 11.45
N ARG A 86 -16.37 10.48 10.32
CA ARG A 86 -15.74 9.63 9.33
C ARG A 86 -14.53 10.33 8.72
N LEU A 87 -13.39 9.65 8.70
CA LEU A 87 -12.16 10.17 8.13
C LEU A 87 -12.02 9.75 6.67
N GLU A 88 -11.56 10.66 5.82
CA GLU A 88 -11.17 10.41 4.44
C GLU A 88 -9.65 10.54 4.31
N PHE A 89 -9.01 9.54 3.71
CA PHE A 89 -7.57 9.53 3.52
C PHE A 89 -7.13 10.59 2.49
N ALA A 90 -6.18 11.44 2.87
CA ALA A 90 -5.54 12.39 1.95
C ALA A 90 -4.19 11.85 1.45
N ARG A 91 -3.21 11.71 2.35
CA ARG A 91 -1.86 11.22 2.03
C ARG A 91 -1.11 10.75 3.28
N VAL A 92 -0.02 10.03 3.07
CA VAL A 92 0.98 9.77 4.12
C VAL A 92 2.06 10.85 4.04
N VAL A 93 2.32 11.53 5.14
CA VAL A 93 3.28 12.64 5.24
C VAL A 93 4.68 12.15 5.62
N ALA A 94 4.75 11.15 6.51
CA ALA A 94 6.01 10.57 6.95
C ALA A 94 5.80 9.09 7.28
N ALA A 95 6.84 8.29 7.08
CA ALA A 95 6.82 6.88 7.37
C ALA A 95 8.16 6.38 7.89
N GLN A 96 8.11 5.49 8.88
CA GLN A 96 9.25 4.74 9.36
C GLN A 96 8.93 3.26 9.30
N ARG A 97 9.91 2.44 8.95
CA ARG A 97 9.81 0.99 8.87
C ARG A 97 10.73 0.33 9.88
N GLN A 98 10.26 -0.70 10.52
CA GLN A 98 11.03 -1.52 11.45
C GLN A 98 10.83 -2.99 11.11
N VAL A 99 11.91 -3.74 11.00
CA VAL A 99 11.87 -5.20 10.83
C VAL A 99 11.81 -5.84 12.21
N VAL A 100 10.70 -6.51 12.47
CA VAL A 100 10.46 -7.31 13.67
C VAL A 100 10.03 -8.71 13.23
N SER A 101 9.07 -9.32 13.86
CA SER A 101 8.41 -10.52 13.32
C SER A 101 7.42 -10.09 12.22
N GLY A 102 7.94 -9.63 11.09
CA GLY A 102 7.25 -8.96 9.99
C GLY A 102 7.78 -7.54 9.76
N LEU A 103 7.02 -6.73 9.05
CA LEU A 103 7.30 -5.32 8.80
C LEU A 103 6.34 -4.46 9.63
N LYS A 104 6.88 -3.68 10.54
CA LYS A 104 6.11 -2.71 11.32
C LYS A 104 6.32 -1.32 10.74
N TYR A 105 5.23 -0.68 10.33
CA TYR A 105 5.23 0.67 9.79
C TYR A 105 4.65 1.64 10.82
N TYR A 106 5.35 2.74 11.00
CA TYR A 106 4.92 3.89 11.76
C TYR A 106 4.63 5.00 10.75
N LEU A 107 3.35 5.28 10.55
CA LEU A 107 2.87 6.19 9.52
C LEU A 107 2.33 7.46 10.14
N ARG A 108 2.65 8.59 9.57
CA ARG A 108 2.00 9.86 9.83
C ARG A 108 1.07 10.15 8.67
N VAL A 109 -0.23 10.05 8.93
CA VAL A 109 -1.28 10.07 7.91
C VAL A 109 -2.05 11.38 8.02
N ALA A 110 -2.17 12.09 6.91
CA ALA A 110 -3.10 13.21 6.77
C ALA A 110 -4.47 12.69 6.31
N ALA A 111 -5.50 13.03 7.04
CA ALA A 111 -6.88 12.68 6.75
C ALA A 111 -7.81 13.86 7.01
N VAL A 112 -8.93 13.90 6.31
CA VAL A 112 -9.95 14.93 6.40
C VAL A 112 -11.16 14.36 7.13
N GLU A 113 -11.69 15.08 8.10
CA GLU A 113 -12.93 14.72 8.78
C GLU A 113 -14.12 15.20 7.96
N VAL A 114 -14.95 14.28 7.48
CA VAL A 114 -16.00 14.55 6.49
C VAL A 114 -17.13 15.42 7.09
N GLU A 115 -17.37 15.30 8.40
CA GLU A 115 -18.50 15.96 9.08
C GLU A 115 -18.18 17.33 9.69
N VAL A 116 -16.91 17.67 9.79
CA VAL A 116 -16.45 18.92 10.43
C VAL A 116 -15.56 19.70 9.47
N ASP A 117 -16.12 20.70 8.81
CA ASP A 117 -15.47 21.75 7.98
C ASP A 117 -14.35 21.32 7.00
N GLY A 118 -14.15 20.03 6.78
CA GLY A 118 -13.16 19.50 5.82
C GLY A 118 -11.70 19.83 6.18
N GLU A 119 -11.40 20.10 7.44
CA GLU A 119 -10.03 20.41 7.88
C GLU A 119 -9.14 19.16 7.86
N GLU A 120 -7.97 19.29 7.22
CA GLU A 120 -6.98 18.21 7.19
C GLU A 120 -6.29 18.09 8.56
N ARG A 121 -6.37 16.91 9.15
CA ARG A 121 -5.74 16.58 10.42
C ARG A 121 -4.71 15.48 10.24
N VAL A 122 -3.70 15.48 11.09
CA VAL A 122 -2.62 14.49 11.05
C VAL A 122 -2.81 13.47 12.16
N PHE A 123 -2.67 12.19 11.79
CA PHE A 123 -2.80 11.05 12.69
C PHE A 123 -1.55 10.19 12.64
N ASP A 124 -1.16 9.63 13.78
CA ASP A 124 -0.11 8.64 13.87
C ASP A 124 -0.74 7.24 13.86
N ALA A 125 -0.38 6.43 12.87
CA ALA A 125 -0.85 5.07 12.71
C ALA A 125 0.29 4.07 12.80
N VAL A 126 0.04 2.93 13.41
CA VAL A 126 0.99 1.81 13.47
C VAL A 126 0.38 0.58 12.83
N VAL A 127 0.99 0.10 11.75
CA VAL A 127 0.52 -1.06 10.99
C VAL A 127 1.59 -2.14 10.98
N VAL A 128 1.19 -3.39 11.18
CA VAL A 128 2.03 -4.57 11.02
C VAL A 128 1.62 -5.31 9.76
N VAL A 129 2.59 -5.58 8.91
CA VAL A 129 2.44 -6.37 7.69
C VAL A 129 3.20 -7.68 7.85
N LYS A 130 2.53 -8.80 7.60
CA LYS A 130 3.13 -10.14 7.54
C LYS A 130 2.96 -10.67 6.11
N PRO A 131 3.95 -10.45 5.23
CA PRO A 131 3.82 -10.79 3.81
C PRO A 131 3.52 -12.27 3.56
N TRP A 132 4.09 -13.16 4.36
CA TRP A 132 3.86 -14.61 4.26
C TRP A 132 2.45 -15.07 4.67
N LEU A 133 1.66 -14.21 5.31
CA LEU A 133 0.27 -14.45 5.67
C LEU A 133 -0.68 -13.53 4.88
N GLU A 134 -0.15 -12.70 3.99
CA GLU A 134 -0.89 -11.66 3.27
C GLU A 134 -1.76 -10.79 4.20
N SER A 135 -1.31 -10.64 5.45
CA SER A 135 -2.09 -9.96 6.48
C SER A 135 -1.54 -8.58 6.84
N ARG A 136 -2.46 -7.66 7.04
CA ARG A 136 -2.21 -6.31 7.55
C ARG A 136 -3.04 -6.11 8.80
N THR A 137 -2.45 -5.57 9.84
CA THR A 137 -3.13 -5.32 11.12
C THR A 137 -2.82 -3.92 11.60
N LEU A 138 -3.85 -3.13 11.83
CA LEU A 138 -3.74 -1.83 12.48
C LEU A 138 -3.60 -2.04 13.99
N LEU A 139 -2.51 -1.57 14.58
CA LEU A 139 -2.28 -1.67 16.02
C LEU A 139 -2.73 -0.42 16.76
N THR A 140 -2.48 0.75 16.18
CA THR A 140 -2.77 2.04 16.81
C THR A 140 -3.14 3.05 15.74
N PHE A 141 -4.13 3.88 16.05
CA PHE A 141 -4.49 5.05 15.27
C PHE A 141 -4.90 6.15 16.26
N ALA A 142 -4.18 7.25 16.26
CA ALA A 142 -4.39 8.34 17.21
C ALA A 142 -4.03 9.69 16.57
N PRO A 143 -4.62 10.81 17.02
CA PRO A 143 -4.20 12.13 16.58
C PRO A 143 -2.71 12.33 16.84
N ALA A 144 -1.99 12.90 15.87
CA ALA A 144 -0.58 13.19 16.03
C ALA A 144 -0.39 14.29 17.10
N ALA A 145 0.54 14.07 18.01
CA ALA A 145 0.88 15.09 19.00
C ALA A 145 1.39 16.35 18.29
N ALA A 146 0.78 17.49 18.58
CA ALA A 146 1.30 18.78 18.16
C ALA A 146 2.69 18.98 18.80
N LYS A 147 3.69 19.24 17.93
CA LYS A 147 5.05 19.58 18.37
C LYS A 147 5.13 21.06 18.64
#